data_8feb32dc8aa29631ca16a71b42f0607c
#
_entry.id   8feb32dc8aa29631ca16a71b42f0607c
#
_cell.length_a   1.000
_cell.length_b   1.000
_cell.length_c   1.000
_cell.angle_alpha   90.00
_cell.angle_beta   90.00
_cell.angle_gamma   90.00
#
_symmetry.space_group_name_H-M   'P 1'
#
loop_
_entity.id
_entity.type
_entity.pdbx_description
1 polymer ?
#
loop_
_entity_poly.entity_id
_entity_poly.type
_entity_poly.pdbx_seq_one_letter_code
_entity_poly.pdbx_strand_id
1 'polypeptide(L)'
;RSTRALSSAASDVYKRQHNILFDITINYNFAANKSIISLTKNNTTMATKRLHFETLQLHVGQEQPDVATDARAVPIYQTTSYVFHNSAHAAARFGLQDPGNIYGRLTNSTQGVFEQRVAALEGGIAGLAVASGAAAITYAFQNITRAGDHIVAAKTIYGGSYNLLAHTLPDYGITTTFVDPNDLSNFENAIQENTKALFIESLGNPHSNIIDIEAVADIAHRHQIPLIVDNTFGTPYLIRPIEHGADIVVHSATKFIGGHGTSLGGVIVDSGKFDWATSGKFPQLTEPDASYHGIRFIDAAGAAAYATRIRAILLRDTGAAISPFNAFILPVSYTHLRAHETDSYL
;
A
#
# COMPACT_ATOMS: atom_id res chain seq x y z
N ARG A 1 46.04 -13.75 23.62
CA ARG A 1 46.38 -14.26 22.26
C ARG A 1 45.17 -14.88 21.48
N SER A 2 43.97 -14.95 22.06
CA SER A 2 42.84 -15.65 21.40
C SER A 2 41.88 -14.72 20.59
N THR A 3 41.82 -13.43 20.87
CA THR A 3 40.88 -12.49 20.22
C THR A 3 41.31 -12.03 18.81
N ARG A 4 42.64 -12.06 18.53
CA ARG A 4 43.15 -11.68 17.19
C ARG A 4 42.92 -12.77 16.12
N ALA A 5 42.88 -14.04 16.51
CA ALA A 5 42.69 -15.18 15.57
C ALA A 5 41.23 -15.28 15.09
N LEU A 6 40.25 -14.94 15.96
CA LEU A 6 38.83 -14.96 15.60
C LEU A 6 38.45 -13.78 14.66
N SER A 7 39.12 -12.64 14.78
CA SER A 7 38.93 -11.47 13.90
C SER A 7 39.45 -11.73 12.46
N SER A 8 40.54 -12.47 12.32
CA SER A 8 41.09 -12.79 10.99
C SER A 8 40.28 -13.84 10.25
N ALA A 9 39.78 -14.85 10.96
CA ALA A 9 38.94 -15.90 10.37
C ALA A 9 37.58 -15.36 9.91
N ALA A 10 36.97 -14.43 10.66
CA ALA A 10 35.74 -13.76 10.26
C ALA A 10 35.97 -12.86 9.02
N SER A 11 37.12 -12.17 8.96
CA SER A 11 37.51 -11.38 7.79
C SER A 11 37.75 -12.22 6.55
N ASP A 12 38.31 -13.41 6.68
CA ASP A 12 38.61 -14.31 5.54
C ASP A 12 37.34 -15.03 5.03
N VAL A 13 36.40 -15.35 5.90
CA VAL A 13 35.07 -15.84 5.50
C VAL A 13 34.31 -14.75 4.75
N TYR A 14 34.36 -13.52 5.24
CA TYR A 14 33.74 -12.36 4.59
C TYR A 14 34.36 -12.08 3.21
N LYS A 15 35.67 -12.18 3.08
CA LYS A 15 36.38 -12.01 1.79
C LYS A 15 36.12 -13.15 0.79
N ARG A 16 35.94 -14.38 1.26
CA ARG A 16 35.61 -15.52 0.38
C ARG A 16 34.17 -15.45 -0.13
N GLN A 17 33.24 -14.97 0.66
CA GLN A 17 31.86 -14.69 0.20
C GLN A 17 31.81 -13.55 -0.82
N HIS A 18 32.69 -12.54 -0.72
CA HIS A 18 32.79 -11.45 -1.69
C HIS A 18 33.31 -11.88 -3.07
N ASN A 19 34.19 -12.89 -3.14
CA ASN A 19 34.79 -13.31 -4.42
C ASN A 19 33.89 -14.27 -5.23
N ILE A 20 32.84 -14.84 -4.64
CA ILE A 20 31.88 -15.70 -5.36
C ILE A 20 30.70 -14.87 -5.91
N LEU A 21 30.51 -13.63 -5.47
CA LEU A 21 29.39 -12.77 -5.85
C LEU A 21 29.72 -11.76 -6.99
N PHE A 22 30.90 -11.85 -7.61
CA PHE A 22 31.37 -10.84 -8.55
C PHE A 22 30.79 -10.95 -9.98
N ASP A 23 30.01 -11.99 -10.30
CA ASP A 23 29.53 -12.21 -11.67
C ASP A 23 28.00 -12.28 -11.86
N ILE A 24 27.21 -11.91 -10.83
CA ILE A 24 25.75 -11.84 -11.00
C ILE A 24 25.30 -10.40 -10.81
N THR A 25 25.27 -9.64 -11.90
CA THR A 25 24.60 -8.34 -11.97
C THR A 25 23.10 -8.59 -11.93
N ILE A 26 22.52 -8.59 -10.72
CA ILE A 26 21.08 -8.70 -10.55
C ILE A 26 20.45 -7.33 -10.80
N ASN A 27 19.96 -7.13 -12.02
CA ASN A 27 19.06 -6.05 -12.36
C ASN A 27 17.65 -6.35 -11.82
N TYR A 28 17.42 -6.15 -10.52
CA TYR A 28 16.07 -6.01 -10.02
C TYR A 28 15.53 -4.64 -10.42
N ASN A 29 14.90 -4.61 -11.56
CA ASN A 29 14.21 -3.43 -12.03
C ASN A 29 12.91 -3.24 -11.26
N PHE A 30 12.86 -2.25 -10.37
CA PHE A 30 11.65 -1.51 -10.06
C PHE A 30 11.14 -0.75 -11.31
N ALA A 31 11.74 -1.03 -12.44
CA ALA A 31 11.39 -0.57 -13.77
C ALA A 31 10.11 -1.23 -14.32
N ALA A 32 9.32 -1.95 -13.52
CA ALA A 32 7.96 -2.28 -13.95
C ALA A 32 7.18 -0.99 -14.32
N ASN A 33 7.40 0.11 -13.62
CA ASN A 33 6.83 1.41 -14.01
C ASN A 33 7.61 2.14 -15.11
N LYS A 34 8.91 1.93 -15.26
CA LYS A 34 9.66 2.49 -16.41
C LYS A 34 9.51 1.66 -17.70
N SER A 35 9.25 0.36 -17.62
CA SER A 35 8.96 -0.45 -18.81
C SER A 35 7.58 -0.15 -19.38
N ILE A 36 6.61 0.24 -18.57
CA ILE A 36 5.31 0.75 -19.06
C ILE A 36 5.51 2.09 -19.79
N ILE A 37 6.41 2.95 -19.32
CA ILE A 37 6.69 4.25 -19.96
C ILE A 37 7.69 4.11 -21.13
N SER A 38 8.58 3.10 -21.13
CA SER A 38 9.54 2.85 -22.21
C SER A 38 8.91 2.11 -23.41
N LEU A 39 7.82 1.38 -23.24
CA LEU A 39 7.08 0.71 -24.32
C LEU A 39 6.32 1.68 -25.24
N THR A 40 6.22 2.96 -24.86
CA THR A 40 5.57 3.98 -25.70
C THR A 40 6.48 4.58 -26.78
N LYS A 41 7.74 4.15 -26.91
CA LYS A 41 8.67 4.68 -27.94
C LYS A 41 8.96 3.75 -29.13
N ASN A 42 8.49 2.51 -29.12
CA ASN A 42 8.54 1.65 -30.30
C ASN A 42 7.11 1.40 -30.81
N ASN A 43 6.73 2.18 -31.83
CA ASN A 43 5.52 2.01 -32.61
C ASN A 43 5.47 0.60 -33.24
N THR A 44 4.88 -0.32 -32.52
CA THR A 44 4.14 -1.44 -33.09
C THR A 44 2.94 -1.65 -32.18
N THR A 45 1.74 -1.37 -32.69
CA THR A 45 0.45 -1.53 -32.07
C THR A 45 0.19 -2.99 -31.70
N MET A 46 0.79 -3.47 -30.61
CA MET A 46 0.20 -4.53 -29.83
C MET A 46 -0.78 -3.85 -28.87
N ALA A 47 -2.07 -3.96 -29.16
CA ALA A 47 -3.11 -3.68 -28.17
C ALA A 47 -2.70 -4.40 -26.89
N THR A 48 -2.40 -3.66 -25.82
CA THR A 48 -2.09 -4.23 -24.51
C THR A 48 -3.29 -5.02 -24.08
N LYS A 49 -3.22 -6.34 -24.23
CA LYS A 49 -4.31 -7.25 -23.90
C LYS A 49 -4.56 -7.09 -22.40
N ARG A 50 -5.68 -6.48 -22.02
CA ARG A 50 -6.07 -6.35 -20.61
C ARG A 50 -6.19 -7.76 -20.05
N LEU A 51 -5.38 -8.09 -19.05
CA LEU A 51 -5.43 -9.40 -18.41
C LEU A 51 -6.76 -9.58 -17.69
N HIS A 52 -7.30 -10.78 -17.71
CA HIS A 52 -8.49 -11.14 -16.95
C HIS A 52 -8.19 -11.14 -15.45
N PHE A 53 -9.22 -10.93 -14.64
CA PHE A 53 -9.11 -10.87 -13.19
C PHE A 53 -8.42 -12.13 -12.61
N GLU A 54 -8.82 -13.32 -13.08
CA GLU A 54 -8.26 -14.59 -12.66
C GLU A 54 -6.76 -14.71 -13.00
N THR A 55 -6.34 -14.14 -14.12
CA THR A 55 -4.92 -14.09 -14.49
C THR A 55 -4.14 -13.16 -13.55
N LEU A 56 -4.72 -12.00 -13.19
CA LEU A 56 -4.12 -11.09 -12.22
C LEU A 56 -3.97 -11.76 -10.85
N GLN A 57 -5.00 -12.48 -10.38
CA GLN A 57 -4.98 -13.20 -9.10
C GLN A 57 -3.81 -14.19 -9.01
N LEU A 58 -3.49 -14.87 -10.12
CA LEU A 58 -2.50 -15.95 -10.13
C LEU A 58 -1.08 -15.46 -10.39
N HIS A 59 -0.89 -14.44 -11.21
CA HIS A 59 0.41 -14.19 -11.82
C HIS A 59 1.06 -12.85 -11.47
N VAL A 60 0.31 -11.82 -11.09
CA VAL A 60 0.90 -10.52 -10.77
C VAL A 60 1.86 -10.62 -9.59
N GLY A 61 3.05 -10.05 -9.76
CA GLY A 61 4.14 -10.08 -8.79
C GLY A 61 4.99 -11.36 -8.81
N GLN A 62 4.62 -12.35 -9.66
CA GLN A 62 5.39 -13.59 -9.88
C GLN A 62 5.46 -13.98 -11.35
N GLU A 63 5.51 -13.01 -12.24
CA GLU A 63 5.59 -13.23 -13.70
C GLU A 63 6.87 -13.96 -14.07
N GLN A 64 7.94 -13.70 -13.33
CA GLN A 64 9.24 -14.36 -13.48
C GLN A 64 9.50 -15.32 -12.31
N PRO A 65 10.22 -16.43 -12.55
CA PRO A 65 10.70 -17.28 -11.46
C PRO A 65 11.69 -16.52 -10.57
N ASP A 66 11.92 -17.06 -9.35
CA ASP A 66 12.97 -16.51 -8.48
C ASP A 66 14.33 -16.63 -9.14
N VAL A 67 15.05 -15.52 -9.26
CA VAL A 67 16.30 -15.46 -10.04
C VAL A 67 17.46 -16.24 -9.41
N ALA A 68 17.40 -16.57 -8.13
CA ALA A 68 18.46 -17.28 -7.44
C ALA A 68 18.27 -18.81 -7.48
N THR A 69 17.01 -19.26 -7.58
CA THR A 69 16.67 -20.69 -7.43
C THR A 69 15.83 -21.24 -8.56
N ASP A 70 15.40 -20.41 -9.51
CA ASP A 70 14.44 -20.74 -10.57
C ASP A 70 13.08 -21.24 -10.00
N ALA A 71 12.80 -21.00 -8.72
CA ALA A 71 11.54 -21.40 -8.11
C ALA A 71 10.37 -20.68 -8.75
N ARG A 72 9.35 -21.42 -9.16
CA ARG A 72 8.11 -20.85 -9.71
C ARG A 72 7.22 -20.29 -8.62
N ALA A 73 7.16 -20.91 -7.45
CA ALA A 73 6.45 -20.38 -6.30
C ALA A 73 7.20 -19.16 -5.71
N VAL A 74 6.45 -18.23 -5.14
CA VAL A 74 7.04 -17.06 -4.45
C VAL A 74 7.82 -17.55 -3.23
N PRO A 75 9.13 -17.29 -3.10
CA PRO A 75 9.88 -17.63 -1.89
C PRO A 75 9.42 -16.82 -0.68
N ILE A 76 9.48 -17.42 0.51
CA ILE A 76 9.24 -16.70 1.77
C ILE A 76 10.57 -16.17 2.29
N TYR A 77 10.83 -14.88 2.09
CA TYR A 77 12.03 -14.21 2.58
C TYR A 77 11.85 -13.81 4.05
N GLN A 78 12.05 -14.74 4.96
CA GLN A 78 11.98 -14.50 6.41
C GLN A 78 13.30 -13.91 6.90
N THR A 79 13.52 -12.62 6.61
CA THR A 79 14.73 -11.88 6.97
C THR A 79 14.42 -10.49 7.51
N THR A 80 15.27 -10.00 8.44
CA THR A 80 15.15 -8.67 9.01
C THR A 80 15.88 -7.60 8.18
N SER A 81 17.03 -7.95 7.57
CA SER A 81 17.91 -6.97 6.93
C SER A 81 18.51 -7.51 5.63
N TYR A 82 18.94 -6.58 4.80
CA TYR A 82 19.58 -6.86 3.52
C TYR A 82 20.96 -6.21 3.48
N VAL A 83 21.88 -6.80 2.73
CA VAL A 83 23.28 -6.35 2.62
C VAL A 83 23.40 -5.34 1.50
N PHE A 84 24.15 -4.27 1.73
CA PHE A 84 24.54 -3.31 0.69
C PHE A 84 25.91 -3.64 0.12
N HIS A 85 26.11 -3.35 -1.16
CA HIS A 85 27.39 -3.60 -1.84
C HIS A 85 28.49 -2.66 -1.34
N ASN A 86 28.12 -1.40 -1.03
CA ASN A 86 29.00 -0.34 -0.51
C ASN A 86 28.16 0.80 0.07
N SER A 87 28.83 1.82 0.62
CA SER A 87 28.17 2.99 1.23
C SER A 87 27.35 3.82 0.23
N ALA A 88 27.79 3.93 -1.03
CA ALA A 88 27.07 4.67 -2.07
C ALA A 88 25.76 3.96 -2.44
N HIS A 89 25.77 2.62 -2.53
CA HIS A 89 24.57 1.83 -2.74
C HIS A 89 23.58 1.99 -1.57
N ALA A 90 24.07 1.95 -0.35
CA ALA A 90 23.23 2.21 0.84
C ALA A 90 22.60 3.61 0.78
N ALA A 91 23.40 4.65 0.50
CA ALA A 91 22.90 6.01 0.40
C ALA A 91 21.83 6.17 -0.70
N ALA A 92 22.03 5.57 -1.86
CA ALA A 92 21.06 5.60 -2.96
C ALA A 92 19.74 4.92 -2.57
N ARG A 93 19.78 3.78 -1.84
CA ARG A 93 18.60 3.08 -1.33
C ARG A 93 17.82 3.91 -0.32
N PHE A 94 18.50 4.45 0.68
CA PHE A 94 17.88 5.32 1.69
C PHE A 94 17.40 6.65 1.11
N GLY A 95 18.05 7.13 0.06
CA GLY A 95 17.65 8.35 -0.65
C GLY A 95 16.54 8.17 -1.70
N LEU A 96 15.92 6.98 -1.81
CA LEU A 96 14.89 6.64 -2.79
C LEU A 96 15.35 6.78 -4.26
N GLN A 97 16.65 6.77 -4.51
CA GLN A 97 17.26 6.87 -5.84
C GLN A 97 17.49 5.50 -6.49
N ASP A 98 17.65 4.46 -5.68
CA ASP A 98 17.80 3.08 -6.12
C ASP A 98 16.72 2.22 -5.43
N PRO A 99 15.79 1.61 -6.19
CA PRO A 99 14.76 0.77 -5.63
C PRO A 99 15.31 -0.55 -5.12
N GLY A 100 14.72 -1.09 -4.03
CA GLY A 100 15.01 -2.42 -3.54
C GLY A 100 14.88 -2.57 -2.04
N ASN A 101 15.31 -3.73 -1.55
CA ASN A 101 15.17 -4.07 -0.15
C ASN A 101 16.23 -3.39 0.71
N ILE A 102 15.81 -2.90 1.88
CA ILE A 102 16.67 -2.24 2.88
C ILE A 102 16.59 -3.02 4.19
N TYR A 103 15.38 -3.11 4.72
CA TYR A 103 15.06 -3.72 5.99
C TYR A 103 13.66 -4.31 5.95
N GLY A 104 13.45 -5.52 6.50
CA GLY A 104 12.22 -6.30 6.35
C GLY A 104 10.94 -5.61 6.85
N ARG A 105 11.05 -4.58 7.70
CA ARG A 105 9.92 -3.74 8.09
C ARG A 105 9.46 -2.83 6.96
N LEU A 106 10.40 -2.31 6.15
CA LEU A 106 10.10 -1.34 5.08
C LEU A 106 9.80 -2.03 3.75
N THR A 107 10.63 -3.01 3.41
CA THR A 107 10.59 -3.70 2.11
C THR A 107 10.95 -5.17 2.30
N ASN A 108 10.20 -6.04 1.63
CA ASN A 108 10.46 -7.48 1.59
C ASN A 108 9.87 -8.04 0.30
N SER A 109 10.61 -8.88 -0.40
CA SER A 109 10.18 -9.40 -1.71
C SER A 109 8.89 -10.22 -1.65
N THR A 110 8.64 -10.96 -0.56
CA THR A 110 7.38 -11.70 -0.36
C THR A 110 6.20 -10.76 -0.15
N GLN A 111 6.40 -9.72 0.68
CA GLN A 111 5.38 -8.67 0.89
C GLN A 111 5.09 -7.92 -0.41
N GLY A 112 6.14 -7.63 -1.21
CA GLY A 112 6.02 -6.94 -2.49
C GLY A 112 5.12 -7.67 -3.50
N VAL A 113 5.11 -8.99 -3.52
CA VAL A 113 4.19 -9.76 -4.36
C VAL A 113 2.73 -9.55 -3.95
N PHE A 114 2.44 -9.59 -2.65
CA PHE A 114 1.11 -9.31 -2.13
C PHE A 114 0.65 -7.89 -2.46
N GLU A 115 1.51 -6.90 -2.25
CA GLU A 115 1.26 -5.49 -2.55
C GLU A 115 0.92 -5.26 -4.03
N GLN A 116 1.75 -5.78 -4.92
CA GLN A 116 1.57 -5.65 -6.37
C GLN A 116 0.28 -6.32 -6.85
N ARG A 117 -0.01 -7.50 -6.31
CA ARG A 117 -1.19 -8.28 -6.70
C ARG A 117 -2.49 -7.58 -6.31
N VAL A 118 -2.61 -7.14 -5.06
CA VAL A 118 -3.81 -6.44 -4.60
C VAL A 118 -3.96 -5.09 -5.33
N ALA A 119 -2.86 -4.34 -5.53
CA ALA A 119 -2.91 -3.12 -6.32
C ALA A 119 -3.42 -3.35 -7.73
N ALA A 120 -2.94 -4.38 -8.43
CA ALA A 120 -3.40 -4.71 -9.78
C ALA A 120 -4.87 -5.15 -9.81
N LEU A 121 -5.33 -5.88 -8.80
CA LEU A 121 -6.71 -6.34 -8.71
C LEU A 121 -7.68 -5.19 -8.43
N GLU A 122 -7.30 -4.21 -7.63
CA GLU A 122 -8.08 -2.98 -7.39
C GLU A 122 -7.98 -1.97 -8.55
N GLY A 123 -6.99 -2.12 -9.44
CA GLY A 123 -6.72 -1.15 -10.51
C GLY A 123 -5.93 0.06 -10.05
N GLY A 124 -5.22 -0.06 -8.91
CA GLY A 124 -4.30 0.95 -8.39
C GLY A 124 -2.89 0.81 -8.94
N ILE A 125 -2.06 1.81 -8.69
CA ILE A 125 -0.66 1.84 -9.15
C ILE A 125 0.33 1.36 -8.09
N ALA A 126 -0.04 1.42 -6.82
CA ALA A 126 0.81 1.01 -5.70
C ALA A 126 -0.03 0.40 -4.58
N GLY A 127 0.52 -0.64 -3.95
CA GLY A 127 0.01 -1.25 -2.73
C GLY A 127 1.02 -1.16 -1.59
N LEU A 128 0.52 -1.10 -0.37
CA LEU A 128 1.32 -1.17 0.84
C LEU A 128 0.69 -2.14 1.83
N ALA A 129 1.37 -3.24 2.10
CA ALA A 129 0.95 -4.22 3.08
C ALA A 129 1.34 -3.79 4.51
N VAL A 130 0.41 -3.96 5.44
CA VAL A 130 0.59 -3.62 6.85
C VAL A 130 0.02 -4.72 7.76
N ALA A 131 0.30 -4.64 9.05
CA ALA A 131 0.03 -5.71 10.01
C ALA A 131 -1.46 -6.03 10.19
N SER A 132 -2.36 -5.09 9.89
CA SER A 132 -3.81 -5.26 10.09
C SER A 132 -4.61 -4.22 9.30
N GLY A 133 -5.93 -4.45 9.14
CA GLY A 133 -6.85 -3.45 8.59
C GLY A 133 -6.89 -2.18 9.43
N ALA A 134 -6.83 -2.29 10.76
CA ALA A 134 -6.76 -1.12 11.64
C ALA A 134 -5.52 -0.27 11.36
N ALA A 135 -4.34 -0.90 11.14
CA ALA A 135 -3.13 -0.19 10.74
C ALA A 135 -3.28 0.46 9.36
N ALA A 136 -3.94 -0.20 8.41
CA ALA A 136 -4.19 0.36 7.08
C ALA A 136 -5.03 1.65 7.17
N ILE A 137 -6.13 1.64 7.90
CA ILE A 137 -7.00 2.81 8.10
C ILE A 137 -6.24 3.92 8.85
N THR A 138 -5.53 3.57 9.93
CA THR A 138 -4.75 4.56 10.71
C THR A 138 -3.72 5.26 9.83
N TYR A 139 -2.95 4.50 9.05
CA TYR A 139 -1.93 5.07 8.17
C TYR A 139 -2.53 5.86 7.02
N ALA A 140 -3.69 5.42 6.49
CA ALA A 140 -4.37 6.17 5.45
C ALA A 140 -4.69 7.60 5.89
N PHE A 141 -5.16 7.78 7.12
CA PHE A 141 -5.44 9.12 7.65
C PHE A 141 -4.18 9.86 8.10
N GLN A 142 -3.34 9.24 8.92
CA GLN A 142 -2.13 9.91 9.44
C GLN A 142 -1.18 10.37 8.33
N ASN A 143 -1.24 9.78 7.16
CA ASN A 143 -0.45 10.20 6.02
C ASN A 143 -0.81 11.60 5.49
N ILE A 144 -2.05 12.01 5.66
CA ILE A 144 -2.59 13.24 5.07
C ILE A 144 -3.21 14.21 6.09
N THR A 145 -3.24 13.84 7.37
CA THR A 145 -3.77 14.70 8.44
C THR A 145 -2.70 15.07 9.45
N ARG A 146 -2.91 16.18 10.12
CA ARG A 146 -2.15 16.71 11.26
C ARG A 146 -3.11 17.23 12.33
N ALA A 147 -2.58 17.60 13.50
CA ALA A 147 -3.36 18.28 14.52
C ALA A 147 -4.04 19.55 13.94
N GLY A 148 -5.32 19.68 14.19
CA GLY A 148 -6.18 20.73 13.64
C GLY A 148 -6.91 20.35 12.35
N ASP A 149 -6.63 19.20 11.74
CA ASP A 149 -7.32 18.74 10.53
C ASP A 149 -8.64 18.00 10.86
N HIS A 150 -9.47 17.88 9.82
CA HIS A 150 -10.82 17.33 9.91
C HIS A 150 -11.05 16.24 8.86
N ILE A 151 -11.90 15.26 9.19
CA ILE A 151 -12.34 14.16 8.33
C ILE A 151 -13.87 14.15 8.31
N VAL A 152 -14.47 13.84 7.18
CA VAL A 152 -15.90 13.50 7.10
C VAL A 152 -16.03 12.00 6.82
N ALA A 153 -16.78 11.29 7.64
CA ALA A 153 -16.96 9.85 7.52
C ALA A 153 -18.44 9.46 7.53
N ALA A 154 -18.81 8.43 6.79
CA ALA A 154 -20.12 7.82 6.94
C ALA A 154 -20.27 7.25 8.36
N LYS A 155 -21.47 7.39 8.96
CA LYS A 155 -21.74 6.81 10.28
C LYS A 155 -21.90 5.29 10.27
N THR A 156 -22.07 4.69 9.09
CA THR A 156 -22.32 3.25 8.88
C THR A 156 -21.04 2.49 8.59
N ILE A 157 -19.95 2.78 9.28
CA ILE A 157 -18.65 2.14 9.18
C ILE A 157 -18.42 1.14 10.31
N TYR A 158 -17.41 0.28 10.13
CA TYR A 158 -16.97 -0.67 11.14
C TYR A 158 -16.67 -0.02 12.49
N GLY A 159 -17.13 -0.63 13.58
CA GLY A 159 -17.01 -0.08 14.92
C GLY A 159 -15.57 0.24 15.35
N GLY A 160 -14.57 -0.52 14.88
CA GLY A 160 -13.15 -0.21 15.14
C GLY A 160 -12.70 1.06 14.43
N SER A 161 -13.12 1.28 13.19
CA SER A 161 -12.87 2.51 12.44
C SER A 161 -13.59 3.70 13.05
N TYR A 162 -14.84 3.49 13.49
CA TYR A 162 -15.59 4.50 14.23
C TYR A 162 -14.84 4.93 15.50
N ASN A 163 -14.40 3.97 16.33
CA ASN A 163 -13.66 4.27 17.55
C ASN A 163 -12.34 4.98 17.30
N LEU A 164 -11.61 4.59 16.25
CA LEU A 164 -10.39 5.29 15.83
C LEU A 164 -10.69 6.77 15.54
N LEU A 165 -11.70 7.03 14.72
CA LEU A 165 -12.06 8.37 14.26
C LEU A 165 -12.73 9.21 15.35
N ALA A 166 -13.57 8.60 16.20
CA ALA A 166 -14.35 9.32 17.21
C ALA A 166 -13.59 9.58 18.51
N HIS A 167 -12.63 8.72 18.86
CA HIS A 167 -11.98 8.75 20.17
C HIS A 167 -10.46 8.83 20.10
N THR A 168 -9.80 8.00 19.26
CA THR A 168 -8.35 7.95 19.25
C THR A 168 -7.73 9.12 18.51
N LEU A 169 -8.20 9.46 17.31
CA LEU A 169 -7.63 10.58 16.53
C LEU A 169 -7.84 11.96 17.17
N PRO A 170 -8.93 12.22 17.92
CA PRO A 170 -9.07 13.47 18.68
C PRO A 170 -7.94 13.71 19.69
N ASP A 171 -7.36 12.67 20.30
CA ASP A 171 -6.20 12.80 21.19
C ASP A 171 -4.95 13.31 20.44
N TYR A 172 -4.91 13.16 19.12
CA TYR A 172 -3.88 13.70 18.23
C TYR A 172 -4.31 15.01 17.55
N GLY A 173 -5.46 15.58 17.97
CA GLY A 173 -5.97 16.84 17.45
C GLY A 173 -6.66 16.75 16.08
N ILE A 174 -7.02 15.56 15.63
CA ILE A 174 -7.74 15.32 14.37
C ILE A 174 -9.22 15.07 14.69
N THR A 175 -10.12 15.84 14.11
CA THR A 175 -11.56 15.75 14.37
C THR A 175 -12.30 15.04 13.23
N THR A 176 -13.48 14.46 13.54
CA THR A 176 -14.30 13.78 12.53
C THR A 176 -15.77 14.15 12.67
N THR A 177 -16.43 14.49 11.56
CA THR A 177 -17.88 14.59 11.46
C THR A 177 -18.44 13.33 10.81
N PHE A 178 -19.33 12.64 11.55
CA PHE A 178 -20.03 11.46 11.03
C PHE A 178 -21.36 11.86 10.40
N VAL A 179 -21.61 11.39 9.18
CA VAL A 179 -22.80 11.75 8.39
C VAL A 179 -23.65 10.54 8.05
N ASP A 180 -24.93 10.76 7.83
CA ASP A 180 -25.84 9.75 7.29
C ASP A 180 -25.60 9.62 5.77
N PRO A 181 -25.12 8.47 5.27
CA PRO A 181 -24.80 8.32 3.85
C PRO A 181 -26.03 8.13 2.96
N ASN A 182 -27.24 7.98 3.54
CA ASN A 182 -28.47 7.88 2.75
C ASN A 182 -28.86 9.19 2.06
N ASP A 183 -28.33 10.31 2.56
CA ASP A 183 -28.46 11.62 1.91
C ASP A 183 -27.04 12.17 1.65
N LEU A 184 -26.64 12.17 0.38
CA LEU A 184 -25.32 12.60 -0.05
C LEU A 184 -25.03 14.07 0.26
N SER A 185 -26.07 14.92 0.39
CA SER A 185 -25.89 16.31 0.79
C SER A 185 -25.27 16.46 2.18
N ASN A 186 -25.38 15.45 3.03
CA ASN A 186 -24.75 15.45 4.35
C ASN A 186 -23.22 15.47 4.25
N PHE A 187 -22.63 14.82 3.24
CA PHE A 187 -21.18 14.90 3.03
C PHE A 187 -20.77 16.30 2.65
N GLU A 188 -21.45 16.91 1.66
CA GLU A 188 -21.19 18.28 1.21
C GLU A 188 -21.27 19.27 2.36
N ASN A 189 -22.35 19.21 3.16
CA ASN A 189 -22.62 20.14 4.27
C ASN A 189 -21.65 19.97 5.45
N ALA A 190 -21.01 18.81 5.59
CA ALA A 190 -20.06 18.53 6.67
C ALA A 190 -18.63 18.95 6.36
N ILE A 191 -18.31 19.24 5.08
CA ILE A 191 -16.97 19.64 4.67
C ILE A 191 -16.63 21.02 5.24
N GLN A 192 -15.46 21.14 5.85
CA GLN A 192 -14.88 22.36 6.41
C GLN A 192 -13.61 22.73 5.65
N GLU A 193 -13.08 23.92 5.87
CA GLU A 193 -11.83 24.37 5.22
C GLU A 193 -10.65 23.42 5.50
N ASN A 194 -10.56 22.92 6.73
CA ASN A 194 -9.53 21.98 7.19
C ASN A 194 -9.85 20.50 6.94
N THR A 195 -10.92 20.17 6.20
CA THR A 195 -11.24 18.79 5.83
C THR A 195 -10.18 18.24 4.87
N LYS A 196 -9.69 17.04 5.16
CA LYS A 196 -8.61 16.37 4.39
C LYS A 196 -9.06 15.14 3.63
N ALA A 197 -10.16 14.52 4.00
CA ALA A 197 -10.68 13.33 3.30
C ALA A 197 -12.16 13.10 3.58
N LEU A 198 -12.82 12.43 2.63
CA LEU A 198 -14.07 11.71 2.87
C LEU A 198 -13.75 10.22 3.09
N PHE A 199 -14.51 9.55 3.96
CA PHE A 199 -14.34 8.13 4.26
C PHE A 199 -15.67 7.38 4.25
N ILE A 200 -15.71 6.28 3.51
CA ILE A 200 -16.87 5.37 3.44
C ILE A 200 -16.40 3.91 3.40
N GLU A 201 -17.32 2.99 3.65
CA GLU A 201 -17.16 1.57 3.33
C GLU A 201 -17.98 1.25 2.08
N SER A 202 -17.45 0.39 1.20
CA SER A 202 -18.17 -0.06 -0.01
C SER A 202 -19.45 -0.82 0.35
N LEU A 203 -19.40 -1.58 1.46
CA LEU A 203 -20.52 -2.24 2.10
C LEU A 203 -20.42 -2.00 3.61
N GLY A 204 -21.36 -1.25 4.14
CA GLY A 204 -21.33 -0.79 5.53
C GLY A 204 -21.49 -1.92 6.56
N ASN A 205 -20.81 -1.81 7.69
CA ASN A 205 -20.84 -2.80 8.78
C ASN A 205 -21.33 -2.13 10.08
N PRO A 206 -22.46 -2.58 10.69
CA PRO A 206 -23.24 -3.80 10.40
C PRO A 206 -24.45 -3.59 9.46
N HIS A 207 -24.70 -2.40 8.97
CA HIS A 207 -25.96 -2.06 8.29
C HIS A 207 -26.09 -2.65 6.88
N SER A 208 -25.03 -3.18 6.28
CA SER A 208 -25.00 -3.72 4.91
C SER A 208 -25.53 -2.74 3.85
N ASN A 209 -25.47 -1.44 4.13
CA ASN A 209 -25.86 -0.40 3.18
C ASN A 209 -24.77 -0.21 2.14
N ILE A 210 -25.20 0.07 0.91
CA ILE A 210 -24.33 0.39 -0.22
C ILE A 210 -24.39 1.90 -0.43
N ILE A 211 -23.22 2.53 -0.61
CA ILE A 211 -23.09 3.97 -0.83
C ILE A 211 -22.69 4.17 -2.29
N ASP A 212 -23.24 5.19 -2.95
CA ASP A 212 -22.83 5.61 -4.28
C ASP A 212 -21.42 6.22 -4.23
N ILE A 213 -20.41 5.40 -4.58
CA ILE A 213 -18.99 5.78 -4.50
C ILE A 213 -18.70 6.92 -5.47
N GLU A 214 -19.26 6.89 -6.69
CA GLU A 214 -19.02 7.93 -7.72
C GLU A 214 -19.53 9.29 -7.24
N ALA A 215 -20.74 9.32 -6.70
CA ALA A 215 -21.33 10.56 -6.20
C ALA A 215 -20.54 11.14 -5.01
N VAL A 216 -20.05 10.29 -4.09
CA VAL A 216 -19.21 10.75 -2.96
C VAL A 216 -17.82 11.18 -3.45
N ALA A 217 -17.25 10.50 -4.45
CA ALA A 217 -15.98 10.89 -5.08
C ALA A 217 -16.10 12.26 -5.75
N ASP A 218 -17.19 12.51 -6.47
CA ASP A 218 -17.45 13.81 -7.09
C ASP A 218 -17.53 14.95 -6.05
N ILE A 219 -18.16 14.68 -4.89
CA ILE A 219 -18.18 15.63 -3.78
C ILE A 219 -16.74 15.88 -3.29
N ALA A 220 -15.98 14.85 -2.99
CA ALA A 220 -14.61 14.96 -2.51
C ALA A 220 -13.73 15.76 -3.47
N HIS A 221 -13.79 15.46 -4.77
CA HIS A 221 -12.96 16.06 -5.79
C HIS A 221 -13.30 17.53 -6.05
N ARG A 222 -14.59 17.93 -5.97
CA ARG A 222 -14.96 19.36 -6.02
C ARG A 222 -14.32 20.17 -4.91
N HIS A 223 -14.08 19.56 -3.75
CA HIS A 223 -13.42 20.18 -2.61
C HIS A 223 -11.90 19.92 -2.57
N GLN A 224 -11.34 19.31 -3.61
CA GLN A 224 -9.90 18.99 -3.73
C GLN A 224 -9.39 18.17 -2.54
N ILE A 225 -10.18 17.20 -2.09
CA ILE A 225 -9.82 16.21 -1.07
C ILE A 225 -10.04 14.79 -1.62
N PRO A 226 -9.25 13.79 -1.19
CA PRO A 226 -9.41 12.42 -1.64
C PRO A 226 -10.61 11.73 -1.00
N LEU A 227 -11.18 10.76 -1.72
CA LEU A 227 -12.07 9.76 -1.19
C LEU A 227 -11.27 8.50 -0.80
N ILE A 228 -11.37 8.11 0.47
CA ILE A 228 -10.83 6.86 1.00
C ILE A 228 -11.99 5.87 1.18
N VAL A 229 -11.87 4.68 0.60
CA VAL A 229 -12.90 3.62 0.69
C VAL A 229 -12.34 2.39 1.37
N ASP A 230 -12.97 1.93 2.44
CA ASP A 230 -12.72 0.59 2.97
C ASP A 230 -13.52 -0.43 2.15
N ASN A 231 -12.81 -1.26 1.37
CA ASN A 231 -13.38 -2.27 0.50
C ASN A 231 -13.21 -3.69 1.08
N THR A 232 -13.15 -3.81 2.40
CA THR A 232 -12.93 -5.10 3.08
C THR A 232 -13.98 -6.13 2.73
N PHE A 233 -15.27 -5.76 2.71
CA PHE A 233 -16.35 -6.68 2.39
C PHE A 233 -16.58 -6.84 0.87
N GLY A 234 -16.44 -5.77 0.10
CA GLY A 234 -16.60 -5.84 -1.36
C GLY A 234 -15.49 -6.64 -2.03
N THR A 235 -14.27 -6.52 -1.54
CA THR A 235 -13.04 -7.00 -2.19
C THR A 235 -12.92 -6.55 -3.64
N PRO A 236 -11.76 -6.64 -4.28
CA PRO A 236 -11.64 -6.31 -5.71
C PRO A 236 -12.45 -7.23 -6.63
N TYR A 237 -13.01 -8.31 -6.10
CA TYR A 237 -13.83 -9.24 -6.87
C TYR A 237 -15.24 -8.72 -7.10
N LEU A 238 -15.93 -8.22 -6.06
CA LEU A 238 -17.29 -7.71 -6.20
C LEU A 238 -17.32 -6.27 -6.71
N ILE A 239 -16.41 -5.43 -6.24
CA ILE A 239 -16.32 -4.01 -6.62
C ILE A 239 -14.89 -3.51 -6.53
N ARG A 240 -14.52 -2.63 -7.44
CA ARG A 240 -13.25 -1.90 -7.45
C ARG A 240 -13.52 -0.42 -7.28
N PRO A 241 -13.46 0.12 -6.07
CA PRO A 241 -13.78 1.52 -5.82
C PRO A 241 -12.97 2.52 -6.65
N ILE A 242 -11.74 2.15 -7.05
CA ILE A 242 -10.91 2.99 -7.94
C ILE A 242 -11.55 3.20 -9.33
N GLU A 243 -12.30 2.23 -9.84
CA GLU A 243 -13.04 2.36 -11.10
C GLU A 243 -14.24 3.32 -10.95
N HIS A 244 -14.66 3.60 -9.70
CA HIS A 244 -15.76 4.49 -9.31
C HIS A 244 -15.29 5.80 -8.65
N GLY A 245 -14.03 6.18 -8.85
CA GLY A 245 -13.53 7.49 -8.39
C GLY A 245 -12.85 7.50 -7.02
N ALA A 246 -12.75 6.38 -6.29
CA ALA A 246 -11.97 6.33 -5.07
C ALA A 246 -10.48 6.59 -5.36
N ASP A 247 -9.84 7.38 -4.50
CA ASP A 247 -8.42 7.70 -4.61
C ASP A 247 -7.56 6.70 -3.85
N ILE A 248 -8.01 6.32 -2.67
CA ILE A 248 -7.34 5.37 -1.78
C ILE A 248 -8.34 4.28 -1.38
N VAL A 249 -7.90 3.03 -1.49
CA VAL A 249 -8.68 1.88 -1.03
C VAL A 249 -7.92 1.19 0.10
N VAL A 250 -8.63 0.84 1.16
CA VAL A 250 -8.06 0.08 2.28
C VAL A 250 -8.79 -1.24 2.44
N HIS A 251 -8.06 -2.24 2.92
CA HIS A 251 -8.63 -3.54 3.26
C HIS A 251 -8.10 -4.07 4.58
N SER A 252 -8.98 -4.65 5.38
CA SER A 252 -8.58 -5.67 6.32
C SER A 252 -8.43 -7.00 5.55
N ALA A 253 -7.20 -7.29 5.08
CA ALA A 253 -6.92 -8.53 4.38
C ALA A 253 -7.15 -9.79 5.24
N THR A 254 -7.28 -9.61 6.55
CA THR A 254 -7.70 -10.61 7.55
C THR A 254 -9.04 -11.27 7.21
N LYS A 255 -9.94 -10.54 6.53
CA LYS A 255 -11.33 -10.94 6.27
C LYS A 255 -11.41 -11.70 4.95
N PHE A 256 -12.17 -11.21 3.98
CA PHE A 256 -12.45 -11.94 2.74
C PHE A 256 -11.24 -12.14 1.82
N ILE A 257 -10.23 -11.27 1.85
CA ILE A 257 -8.96 -11.52 1.13
C ILE A 257 -8.26 -12.76 1.69
N GLY A 258 -8.15 -12.91 3.01
CA GLY A 258 -7.57 -14.08 3.66
C GLY A 258 -8.49 -15.30 3.65
N GLY A 259 -9.79 -15.10 3.85
CA GLY A 259 -10.85 -16.09 3.69
C GLY A 259 -10.93 -17.22 4.71
N HIS A 260 -9.91 -17.47 5.52
CA HIS A 260 -9.83 -18.63 6.42
C HIS A 260 -9.50 -18.29 7.89
N GLY A 261 -9.44 -16.99 8.23
CA GLY A 261 -9.33 -16.53 9.63
C GLY A 261 -8.01 -16.87 10.35
N THR A 262 -6.97 -17.27 9.64
CA THR A 262 -5.69 -17.72 10.25
C THR A 262 -4.62 -16.63 10.26
N SER A 263 -4.74 -15.60 9.40
CA SER A 263 -3.68 -14.61 9.18
C SER A 263 -4.22 -13.19 9.28
N LEU A 264 -3.55 -12.35 10.07
CA LEU A 264 -3.81 -10.93 10.13
C LEU A 264 -3.06 -10.20 9.01
N GLY A 265 -3.72 -9.21 8.42
CA GLY A 265 -3.08 -8.32 7.46
C GLY A 265 -3.99 -7.16 7.09
N GLY A 266 -3.38 -6.11 6.58
CA GLY A 266 -4.05 -4.98 5.96
C GLY A 266 -3.32 -4.60 4.69
N VAL A 267 -4.00 -3.89 3.81
CA VAL A 267 -3.38 -3.31 2.63
C VAL A 267 -4.02 -1.97 2.29
N ILE A 268 -3.19 -1.04 1.87
CA ILE A 268 -3.58 0.26 1.34
C ILE A 268 -3.25 0.25 -0.14
N VAL A 269 -4.19 0.63 -0.98
CA VAL A 269 -4.00 0.76 -2.43
C VAL A 269 -4.15 2.21 -2.82
N ASP A 270 -3.15 2.73 -3.51
CA ASP A 270 -3.12 4.09 -4.07
C ASP A 270 -3.55 4.02 -5.54
N SER A 271 -4.57 4.78 -5.91
CA SER A 271 -5.02 4.86 -7.30
C SER A 271 -4.00 5.56 -8.20
N GLY A 272 -3.18 6.45 -7.63
CA GLY A 272 -2.29 7.35 -8.35
C GLY A 272 -2.99 8.43 -9.16
N LYS A 273 -4.30 8.63 -8.96
CA LYS A 273 -5.12 9.56 -9.74
C LYS A 273 -5.31 10.91 -9.06
N PHE A 274 -5.22 10.98 -7.74
CA PHE A 274 -5.43 12.22 -7.00
C PHE A 274 -4.27 13.20 -7.21
N ASP A 275 -4.59 14.44 -7.57
CA ASP A 275 -3.58 15.48 -7.77
C ASP A 275 -3.23 16.17 -6.44
N TRP A 276 -2.26 15.59 -5.74
CA TRP A 276 -1.76 16.09 -4.46
C TRP A 276 -1.16 17.50 -4.57
N ALA A 277 -0.59 17.84 -5.73
CA ALA A 277 0.09 19.12 -5.94
C ALA A 277 -0.91 20.28 -6.09
N THR A 278 -1.93 20.10 -6.94
CA THR A 278 -2.91 21.14 -7.24
C THR A 278 -3.86 21.38 -6.07
N SER A 279 -4.12 20.37 -5.26
CA SER A 279 -5.00 20.50 -4.08
C SER A 279 -4.52 21.56 -3.09
N GLY A 280 -3.20 21.75 -2.91
CA GLY A 280 -2.63 22.69 -1.94
C GLY A 280 -2.88 22.34 -0.46
N LYS A 281 -3.59 21.24 -0.17
CA LYS A 281 -4.00 20.85 1.19
C LYS A 281 -3.05 19.88 1.87
N PHE A 282 -2.05 19.32 1.16
CA PHE A 282 -1.22 18.20 1.62
C PHE A 282 0.28 18.52 1.60
N PRO A 283 0.74 19.49 2.43
CA PRO A 283 2.16 19.92 2.45
C PRO A 283 3.12 18.76 2.77
N GLN A 284 2.68 17.74 3.53
CA GLN A 284 3.49 16.57 3.85
C GLN A 284 3.87 15.71 2.63
N LEU A 285 3.19 15.86 1.50
CA LEU A 285 3.52 15.21 0.23
C LEU A 285 4.23 16.16 -0.75
N THR A 286 3.90 17.45 -0.66
CA THR A 286 4.27 18.48 -1.67
C THR A 286 5.42 19.37 -1.24
N GLU A 287 5.75 19.44 0.05
CA GLU A 287 6.87 20.23 0.58
C GLU A 287 8.08 19.34 0.90
N PRO A 288 9.28 19.94 1.00
CA PRO A 288 10.49 19.21 1.37
C PRO A 288 10.38 18.54 2.75
N ASP A 289 10.65 17.23 2.82
CA ASP A 289 10.63 16.46 4.05
C ASP A 289 12.02 16.43 4.71
N ALA A 290 12.12 16.96 5.93
CA ALA A 290 13.39 17.05 6.64
C ALA A 290 13.96 15.68 7.02
N SER A 291 13.13 14.66 7.26
CA SER A 291 13.56 13.30 7.62
C SER A 291 14.08 12.50 6.41
N TYR A 292 13.83 13.02 5.19
CA TYR A 292 14.29 12.47 3.93
C TYR A 292 15.14 13.46 3.12
N HIS A 293 16.04 14.18 3.81
CA HIS A 293 17.03 15.08 3.20
C HIS A 293 16.43 16.17 2.30
N GLY A 294 15.20 16.60 2.58
CA GLY A 294 14.52 17.66 1.84
C GLY A 294 13.88 17.22 0.53
N ILE A 295 13.69 15.93 0.28
CA ILE A 295 12.92 15.49 -0.89
C ILE A 295 11.43 15.84 -0.75
N ARG A 296 10.77 16.07 -1.87
CA ARG A 296 9.32 16.14 -1.99
C ARG A 296 8.82 14.79 -2.50
N PHE A 297 7.85 14.18 -1.82
CA PHE A 297 7.39 12.83 -2.19
C PHE A 297 6.74 12.80 -3.58
N ILE A 298 6.04 13.88 -3.97
CA ILE A 298 5.47 14.01 -5.32
C ILE A 298 6.54 14.00 -6.41
N ASP A 299 7.73 14.54 -6.15
CA ASP A 299 8.84 14.54 -7.12
C ASP A 299 9.58 13.19 -7.11
N ALA A 300 9.76 12.59 -5.95
CA ALA A 300 10.50 11.34 -5.79
C ALA A 300 9.74 10.11 -6.31
N ALA A 301 8.41 10.09 -6.13
CA ALA A 301 7.59 8.92 -6.43
C ALA A 301 6.42 9.20 -7.40
N GLY A 302 6.25 10.44 -7.84
CA GLY A 302 5.19 10.82 -8.79
C GLY A 302 3.81 10.40 -8.30
N ALA A 303 3.08 9.68 -9.13
CA ALA A 303 1.74 9.21 -8.82
C ALA A 303 1.66 8.26 -7.60
N ALA A 304 2.77 7.59 -7.22
CA ALA A 304 2.83 6.71 -6.04
C ALA A 304 3.29 7.46 -4.77
N ALA A 305 3.26 8.78 -4.75
CA ALA A 305 3.75 9.61 -3.64
C ALA A 305 3.07 9.26 -2.31
N TYR A 306 1.77 9.01 -2.32
CA TYR A 306 0.99 8.69 -1.13
C TYR A 306 1.46 7.38 -0.47
N ALA A 307 1.50 6.27 -1.23
CA ALA A 307 1.93 4.98 -0.72
C ALA A 307 3.43 4.99 -0.32
N THR A 308 4.27 5.70 -1.10
CA THR A 308 5.70 5.84 -0.82
C THR A 308 5.95 6.56 0.50
N ARG A 309 5.20 7.65 0.78
CA ARG A 309 5.35 8.37 2.05
C ARG A 309 4.92 7.52 3.24
N ILE A 310 3.82 6.76 3.14
CA ILE A 310 3.43 5.85 4.23
C ILE A 310 4.56 4.87 4.54
N ARG A 311 5.16 4.26 3.52
CA ARG A 311 6.28 3.33 3.67
C ARG A 311 7.49 3.99 4.30
N ALA A 312 7.86 5.15 3.77
CA ALA A 312 9.09 5.85 4.15
C ALA A 312 9.00 6.49 5.55
N ILE A 313 7.84 6.94 5.98
CA ILE A 313 7.64 7.63 7.24
C ILE A 313 6.87 6.76 8.24
N LEU A 314 5.58 6.49 8.00
CA LEU A 314 4.72 5.88 9.01
C LEU A 314 5.12 4.43 9.31
N LEU A 315 5.31 3.62 8.28
CA LEU A 315 5.74 2.23 8.46
C LEU A 315 7.14 2.14 9.07
N ARG A 316 8.06 3.02 8.66
CA ARG A 316 9.41 3.12 9.24
C ARG A 316 9.36 3.42 10.74
N ASP A 317 8.58 4.42 11.14
CA ASP A 317 8.67 5.02 12.47
C ASP A 317 7.73 4.34 13.48
N THR A 318 6.57 3.83 13.05
CA THR A 318 5.56 3.21 13.93
C THR A 318 5.47 1.69 13.81
N GLY A 319 6.02 1.09 12.73
CA GLY A 319 6.40 -0.31 12.69
C GLY A 319 5.28 -1.32 12.47
N ALA A 320 4.10 -0.96 11.94
CA ALA A 320 3.02 -1.90 11.68
C ALA A 320 3.27 -2.77 10.43
N ALA A 321 4.43 -3.42 10.37
CA ALA A 321 4.84 -4.29 9.27
C ALA A 321 4.11 -5.64 9.29
N ILE A 322 3.68 -6.10 8.12
CA ILE A 322 3.12 -7.45 7.97
C ILE A 322 4.23 -8.50 8.05
N SER A 323 3.92 -9.67 8.62
CA SER A 323 4.82 -10.82 8.57
C SER A 323 4.98 -11.33 7.12
N PRO A 324 6.20 -11.66 6.64
CA PRO A 324 6.38 -12.28 5.33
C PRO A 324 5.55 -13.57 5.14
N PHE A 325 5.37 -14.35 6.19
CA PHE A 325 4.54 -15.54 6.15
C PHE A 325 3.06 -15.20 5.92
N ASN A 326 2.51 -14.20 6.62
CA ASN A 326 1.15 -13.75 6.37
C ASN A 326 0.99 -13.16 4.96
N ALA A 327 1.97 -12.37 4.51
CA ALA A 327 1.99 -11.81 3.15
C ALA A 327 2.06 -12.90 2.06
N PHE A 328 2.65 -14.07 2.37
CA PHE A 328 2.63 -15.23 1.49
C PHE A 328 1.26 -15.92 1.47
N ILE A 329 0.63 -16.14 2.64
CA ILE A 329 -0.63 -16.88 2.74
C ILE A 329 -1.81 -16.09 2.17
N LEU A 330 -1.91 -14.79 2.43
CA LEU A 330 -3.03 -13.97 2.01
C LEU A 330 -3.29 -14.01 0.48
N PRO A 331 -2.29 -13.89 -0.42
CA PRO A 331 -2.50 -14.04 -1.86
C PRO A 331 -2.92 -15.44 -2.29
N VAL A 332 -2.48 -16.49 -1.59
CA VAL A 332 -2.87 -17.87 -1.91
C VAL A 332 -4.37 -18.05 -1.71
N SER A 333 -4.90 -17.53 -0.60
CA SER A 333 -6.33 -17.58 -0.31
C SER A 333 -7.14 -16.78 -1.32
N TYR A 334 -6.60 -15.66 -1.79
CA TYR A 334 -7.25 -14.80 -2.77
C TYR A 334 -7.51 -15.50 -4.11
N THR A 335 -6.74 -16.51 -4.48
CA THR A 335 -7.00 -17.33 -5.68
C THR A 335 -8.33 -18.10 -5.61
N HIS A 336 -8.90 -18.24 -4.42
CA HIS A 336 -10.14 -18.95 -4.14
C HIS A 336 -11.27 -18.03 -3.65
N LEU A 337 -11.13 -16.72 -3.81
CA LEU A 337 -12.06 -15.72 -3.28
C LEU A 337 -13.52 -16.01 -3.66
N ARG A 338 -13.77 -16.47 -4.88
CA ARG A 338 -15.10 -16.83 -5.36
C ARG A 338 -15.75 -17.95 -4.54
N ALA A 339 -14.95 -18.88 -3.99
CA ALA A 339 -15.45 -19.92 -3.11
C ALA A 339 -15.77 -19.38 -1.70
N HIS A 340 -14.96 -18.44 -1.20
CA HIS A 340 -15.16 -17.85 0.12
C HIS A 340 -16.44 -17.02 0.24
N GLU A 341 -16.88 -16.41 -0.84
CA GLU A 341 -18.11 -15.61 -0.86
C GLU A 341 -19.38 -16.47 -0.74
N THR A 342 -19.34 -17.72 -1.19
CA THR A 342 -20.46 -18.65 -1.04
C THR A 342 -20.58 -19.21 0.37
N ASP A 343 -19.49 -19.31 1.11
CA ASP A 343 -19.47 -19.87 2.46
C ASP A 343 -19.92 -18.86 3.55
N SER A 344 -19.87 -17.56 3.26
CA SER A 344 -20.31 -16.52 4.20
C SER A 344 -21.82 -16.36 4.33
N TYR A 345 -22.62 -17.08 3.54
CA TYR A 345 -24.09 -17.12 3.59
C TYR A 345 -24.64 -18.38 4.24
N LEU A 346 -23.80 -19.28 4.74
CA LEU A 346 -24.18 -20.47 5.51
C LEU A 346 -23.87 -20.26 6.99
#